data_90c0182dc7e701e67c350a42aa3c48d9
#
_entry.id   90c0182dc7e701e67c350a42aa3c48d9
#
_cell.length_a   1.000
_cell.length_b   1.000
_cell.length_c   1.000
_cell.angle_alpha   90.00
_cell.angle_beta   90.00
_cell.angle_gamma   90.00
#
_symmetry.space_group_name_H-M   'P 1'
#
loop_
_entity.id
_entity.type
_entity.pdbx_description
1 polymer ?
#
loop_
_entity_poly.entity_id
_entity_poly.type
_entity_poly.pdbx_seq_one_letter_code
_entity_poly.pdbx_strand_id
1 'polypeptide(L)'
;GNVVLNNGGQGTTQIKNQVYVLSGITSFKNDVTVENDAEIGRNLNVTGVVTATSFVGDGSGLTGVGVGTEDNINTSGIITATSFVGSGSSLRFAPKIIAFNPLALQQNVAVGSSIHITFDQNIHFVGSGDVVIREGSSNGTGIQTFSISSGSGPSGLSIVDTQLIIEPSSNFNLGTSIYVTLPSSGIANTEGDSFAGSSNYNFRTVEETFSAQGGDTVYTLSDGNSPTGYYRYHIFTSSGILTTTSASQNSPDFSLMLVAGGGGGATMYPSPNSSDAGGGGGAGGLISHTGPTLSLATGTYTITIGSGGAPTSGSPGPYGGQVGNDSTIAPPTSPTSYVLQAHGGGAGNSANNHPQTPIDGGSGGGGYSYATNSTRYPGGTGTPGQGFAGSPGVPASSVSSPISSAPNRASAGGGGGSGAAAPTTIPNRFYGPTGEFVVGGLGGPGSPITAFKSANLSGYAPTIPSGSLTKIGPTGHYAGGGGGAGPEWGGTGGAGGGGTGGGPANMPTYYQPLVPASLTANPPSGSRNGSAGTGGGGGGSSSSSLGGNGGSGVMMIRYAAPSPS
;
A
#
# COMPACT_ATOMS: atom_id res chain seq x y z
N GLY A 1 30.72 -11.42 -102.81
CA GLY A 1 29.71 -12.24 -103.51
C GLY A 1 28.87 -12.98 -102.51
N ASN A 2 27.61 -13.11 -102.72
CA ASN A 2 26.68 -13.84 -101.89
C ASN A 2 26.86 -15.34 -102.13
N VAL A 3 27.11 -16.13 -101.18
CA VAL A 3 27.02 -17.59 -101.24
C VAL A 3 25.58 -17.99 -101.03
N VAL A 4 24.85 -18.40 -102.02
CA VAL A 4 23.50 -18.92 -101.91
C VAL A 4 23.58 -20.46 -101.97
N LEU A 5 23.34 -21.07 -100.86
CA LEU A 5 23.13 -22.48 -100.73
C LEU A 5 21.65 -22.79 -101.01
N ASN A 6 21.33 -23.06 -102.29
CA ASN A 6 19.97 -23.34 -102.71
C ASN A 6 19.85 -24.81 -103.12
N ASN A 7 19.03 -25.55 -102.44
CA ASN A 7 18.79 -27.00 -102.63
C ASN A 7 17.53 -27.25 -103.47
N GLY A 8 17.14 -26.39 -104.39
CA GLY A 8 16.08 -26.67 -105.36
C GLY A 8 14.80 -27.29 -104.85
N GLY A 9 14.43 -27.08 -103.62
CA GLY A 9 13.14 -27.44 -103.02
C GLY A 9 13.04 -28.92 -102.50
N GLN A 10 14.04 -29.71 -102.61
CA GLN A 10 14.01 -31.10 -102.04
C GLN A 10 15.39 -31.46 -101.47
N GLY A 11 15.42 -31.67 -100.18
CA GLY A 11 16.60 -32.25 -99.51
C GLY A 11 17.25 -31.31 -98.47
N THR A 12 18.16 -31.87 -97.70
CA THR A 12 18.89 -31.18 -96.60
C THR A 12 20.24 -30.69 -97.10
N THR A 13 20.55 -29.41 -96.88
CA THR A 13 21.96 -28.94 -97.08
C THR A 13 22.69 -29.17 -95.76
N GLN A 14 23.62 -30.09 -95.76
CA GLN A 14 24.49 -30.34 -94.62
C GLN A 14 25.79 -29.57 -94.73
N ILE A 15 26.09 -28.75 -93.72
CA ILE A 15 27.39 -28.13 -93.51
C ILE A 15 28.06 -28.88 -92.38
N LYS A 16 29.09 -29.71 -92.75
CA LYS A 16 29.74 -30.61 -91.79
C LYS A 16 30.77 -29.95 -90.87
N ASN A 17 30.95 -28.68 -90.94
CA ASN A 17 31.85 -27.86 -90.09
C ASN A 17 31.14 -26.64 -89.50
N GLN A 18 31.88 -25.83 -88.79
CA GLN A 18 31.32 -24.64 -88.14
C GLN A 18 30.88 -23.56 -89.16
N VAL A 19 29.73 -22.94 -88.96
CA VAL A 19 29.28 -21.77 -89.66
C VAL A 19 29.56 -20.56 -88.81
N TYR A 20 30.48 -19.70 -89.23
CA TYR A 20 30.74 -18.42 -88.57
C TYR A 20 30.03 -17.30 -89.32
N VAL A 21 29.09 -16.62 -88.70
CA VAL A 21 28.52 -15.41 -89.20
C VAL A 21 29.23 -14.23 -88.50
N LEU A 22 30.19 -13.61 -89.16
CA LEU A 22 31.07 -12.59 -88.58
C LEU A 22 30.42 -11.25 -88.42
N SER A 23 29.40 -10.96 -89.17
CA SER A 23 28.55 -9.76 -89.00
C SER A 23 27.28 -9.94 -89.82
N GLY A 24 26.21 -9.28 -89.38
CA GLY A 24 24.92 -9.20 -90.08
C GLY A 24 23.78 -9.90 -89.38
N ILE A 25 22.63 -9.91 -89.96
CA ILE A 25 21.42 -10.50 -89.46
C ILE A 25 21.24 -11.84 -90.06
N THR A 26 21.19 -12.89 -89.26
CA THR A 26 20.79 -14.20 -89.65
C THR A 26 19.34 -14.45 -89.29
N SER A 27 18.48 -14.73 -90.22
CA SER A 27 17.08 -15.08 -89.92
C SER A 27 16.75 -16.48 -90.48
N PHE A 28 16.06 -17.24 -89.65
CA PHE A 28 15.51 -18.55 -90.05
C PHE A 28 14.01 -18.34 -90.20
N LYS A 29 13.40 -18.77 -91.30
CA LYS A 29 11.97 -18.58 -91.57
C LYS A 29 11.10 -19.71 -91.01
N ASN A 30 11.68 -20.78 -90.55
CA ASN A 30 11.01 -21.95 -89.99
C ASN A 30 11.66 -22.32 -88.66
N ASP A 31 11.37 -23.52 -88.20
CA ASP A 31 11.87 -24.03 -86.95
C ASP A 31 13.39 -24.20 -86.94
N VAL A 32 14.01 -23.88 -85.82
CA VAL A 32 15.42 -24.18 -85.54
C VAL A 32 15.46 -25.21 -84.45
N THR A 33 16.03 -26.39 -84.76
CA THR A 33 16.26 -27.40 -83.77
C THR A 33 17.75 -27.44 -83.40
N VAL A 34 18.05 -27.27 -82.13
CA VAL A 34 19.38 -27.42 -81.54
C VAL A 34 19.38 -28.70 -80.73
N GLU A 35 20.13 -29.71 -81.11
CA GLU A 35 20.13 -31.05 -80.47
C GLU A 35 20.86 -31.03 -79.10
N ASN A 36 21.78 -30.13 -78.91
CA ASN A 36 22.55 -29.98 -77.68
C ASN A 36 22.33 -28.52 -77.09
N ASP A 37 23.39 -27.86 -76.69
CA ASP A 37 23.31 -26.56 -76.02
C ASP A 37 23.24 -25.41 -77.05
N ALA A 38 22.43 -24.44 -76.81
CA ALA A 38 22.39 -23.12 -77.45
C ALA A 38 22.92 -22.08 -76.51
N GLU A 39 24.10 -21.50 -76.81
CA GLU A 39 24.62 -20.35 -76.02
C GLU A 39 24.21 -19.02 -76.67
N ILE A 40 23.50 -18.19 -75.92
CA ILE A 40 23.10 -16.86 -76.38
C ILE A 40 23.85 -15.84 -75.53
N GLY A 41 24.93 -15.29 -76.10
CA GLY A 41 25.83 -14.40 -75.35
C GLY A 41 25.24 -13.03 -74.95
N ARG A 42 23.97 -12.75 -75.32
CA ARG A 42 23.24 -11.50 -74.95
C ARG A 42 21.78 -11.84 -74.61
N ASN A 43 20.85 -11.16 -75.25
CA ASN A 43 19.44 -11.32 -74.99
C ASN A 43 18.77 -12.30 -75.94
N LEU A 44 17.94 -13.20 -75.40
CA LEU A 44 16.96 -13.98 -76.14
C LEU A 44 15.61 -13.26 -76.06
N ASN A 45 15.08 -12.80 -77.19
CA ASN A 45 13.73 -12.22 -77.27
C ASN A 45 12.81 -13.23 -77.95
N VAL A 46 11.86 -13.76 -77.20
CA VAL A 46 10.85 -14.70 -77.67
C VAL A 46 9.48 -14.05 -77.60
N THR A 47 8.83 -13.86 -78.75
CA THR A 47 7.46 -13.35 -78.83
C THR A 47 6.37 -14.39 -78.55
N GLY A 48 6.76 -15.61 -78.29
CA GLY A 48 5.91 -16.75 -77.98
C GLY A 48 6.20 -17.35 -76.61
N VAL A 49 5.99 -18.65 -76.52
CA VAL A 49 6.19 -19.39 -75.26
C VAL A 49 7.58 -20.00 -75.21
N VAL A 50 8.26 -19.88 -74.08
CA VAL A 50 9.47 -20.65 -73.76
C VAL A 50 9.07 -21.79 -72.85
N THR A 51 9.26 -23.03 -73.30
CA THR A 51 9.04 -24.23 -72.50
C THR A 51 10.42 -24.80 -72.11
N ALA A 52 10.69 -24.86 -70.82
CA ALA A 52 11.91 -25.44 -70.26
C ALA A 52 11.57 -26.28 -69.01
N THR A 53 12.34 -27.30 -68.74
CA THR A 53 12.23 -28.09 -67.52
C THR A 53 12.68 -27.34 -66.29
N SER A 54 13.55 -26.31 -66.45
CA SER A 54 13.99 -25.43 -65.39
C SER A 54 14.55 -24.11 -65.95
N PHE A 55 14.44 -23.04 -65.19
CA PHE A 55 15.13 -21.77 -65.35
C PHE A 55 16.09 -21.58 -64.20
N VAL A 56 17.35 -21.32 -64.48
CA VAL A 56 18.38 -21.07 -63.45
C VAL A 56 18.83 -19.62 -63.58
N GLY A 57 18.68 -18.83 -62.50
CA GLY A 57 19.05 -17.43 -62.42
C GLY A 57 18.44 -16.79 -61.19
N ASP A 58 18.79 -15.53 -60.90
CA ASP A 58 18.27 -14.79 -59.73
C ASP A 58 16.80 -14.38 -59.88
N GLY A 59 16.22 -14.50 -61.03
CA GLY A 59 14.82 -14.16 -61.31
C GLY A 59 14.46 -12.67 -61.15
N SER A 60 15.42 -11.81 -60.82
CA SER A 60 15.18 -10.40 -60.47
C SER A 60 14.57 -9.56 -61.61
N GLY A 61 14.73 -10.03 -62.85
CA GLY A 61 14.18 -9.42 -64.05
C GLY A 61 12.85 -10.02 -64.53
N LEU A 62 12.32 -11.00 -63.85
CA LEU A 62 11.06 -11.63 -64.27
C LEU A 62 9.87 -10.78 -63.84
N THR A 63 9.14 -10.23 -64.78
CA THR A 63 7.91 -9.47 -64.54
C THR A 63 6.72 -10.20 -65.12
N GLY A 64 5.57 -10.14 -64.41
CA GLY A 64 4.32 -10.75 -64.90
C GLY A 64 4.32 -12.27 -64.82
N VAL A 65 5.12 -12.87 -63.92
CA VAL A 65 5.11 -14.30 -63.67
C VAL A 65 3.81 -14.66 -62.95
N GLY A 66 2.78 -14.99 -63.68
CA GLY A 66 1.54 -15.53 -63.13
C GLY A 66 1.75 -17.01 -62.86
N VAL A 67 1.61 -17.45 -61.59
CA VAL A 67 1.29 -18.84 -61.33
C VAL A 67 -0.14 -19.09 -61.73
N GLY A 68 -0.41 -20.16 -62.49
CA GLY A 68 -1.78 -20.47 -62.94
C GLY A 68 -2.73 -20.61 -61.74
N THR A 69 -4.02 -20.47 -61.97
CA THR A 69 -5.06 -20.56 -60.93
C THR A 69 -5.15 -21.95 -60.24
N GLU A 70 -4.42 -22.91 -60.75
CA GLU A 70 -4.41 -24.32 -60.29
C GLU A 70 -3.10 -24.71 -59.62
N ASP A 71 -2.08 -23.84 -59.58
CA ASP A 71 -0.75 -24.20 -59.12
C ASP A 71 -0.48 -23.73 -57.69
N ASN A 72 0.00 -24.65 -56.88
CA ASN A 72 0.51 -24.32 -55.53
C ASN A 72 1.95 -23.84 -55.62
N ILE A 73 2.26 -22.71 -54.97
CA ILE A 73 3.64 -22.30 -54.73
C ILE A 73 4.18 -23.19 -53.60
N ASN A 74 4.87 -24.26 -53.95
CA ASN A 74 5.52 -25.12 -52.96
C ASN A 74 7.00 -24.71 -52.86
N THR A 75 7.36 -24.04 -51.78
CA THR A 75 8.74 -23.62 -51.52
C THR A 75 9.13 -23.93 -50.08
N SER A 76 10.35 -24.37 -49.88
CA SER A 76 10.99 -24.51 -48.57
C SER A 76 11.60 -23.20 -48.07
N GLY A 77 11.53 -22.13 -48.88
CA GLY A 77 12.09 -20.82 -48.58
C GLY A 77 11.05 -19.80 -48.14
N ILE A 78 11.51 -18.55 -47.96
CA ILE A 78 10.68 -17.41 -47.58
C ILE A 78 10.05 -16.81 -48.84
N ILE A 79 8.72 -16.60 -48.84
CA ILE A 79 8.03 -15.83 -49.86
C ILE A 79 7.88 -14.42 -49.32
N THR A 80 8.57 -13.43 -49.92
CA THR A 80 8.45 -12.03 -49.57
C THR A 80 7.51 -11.34 -50.57
N ALA A 81 6.38 -10.86 -50.08
CA ALA A 81 5.43 -10.08 -50.88
C ALA A 81 4.99 -8.86 -50.12
N THR A 82 4.72 -7.74 -50.83
CA THR A 82 4.17 -6.51 -50.22
C THR A 82 2.71 -6.69 -49.80
N SER A 83 1.98 -7.60 -50.44
CA SER A 83 0.61 -7.97 -50.04
C SER A 83 0.24 -9.36 -50.58
N PHE A 84 -0.62 -10.05 -49.88
CA PHE A 84 -1.33 -11.24 -50.34
C PHE A 84 -2.79 -10.88 -50.52
N VAL A 85 -3.35 -11.11 -51.70
CA VAL A 85 -4.76 -10.84 -52.02
C VAL A 85 -5.51 -12.15 -52.18
N GLY A 86 -6.49 -12.37 -51.33
CA GLY A 86 -7.30 -13.58 -51.33
C GLY A 86 -8.15 -13.68 -50.07
N SER A 87 -8.97 -14.71 -49.92
CA SER A 87 -9.82 -14.91 -48.73
C SER A 87 -8.97 -15.15 -47.47
N GLY A 88 -7.71 -15.52 -47.60
CA GLY A 88 -6.84 -15.86 -46.47
C GLY A 88 -7.31 -17.07 -45.64
N SER A 89 -8.47 -17.65 -45.99
CA SER A 89 -9.09 -18.71 -45.19
C SER A 89 -8.27 -20.00 -45.06
N SER A 90 -7.25 -20.14 -45.89
CA SER A 90 -6.28 -21.26 -45.84
C SER A 90 -4.90 -20.86 -45.36
N LEU A 91 -4.69 -19.56 -45.01
CA LEU A 91 -3.43 -19.12 -44.41
C LEU A 91 -3.44 -19.51 -42.94
N ARG A 92 -2.54 -20.39 -42.56
CA ARG A 92 -2.42 -20.91 -41.20
C ARG A 92 -1.20 -20.29 -40.54
N PHE A 93 -1.41 -19.73 -39.38
CA PHE A 93 -0.36 -19.11 -38.55
C PHE A 93 -0.40 -19.74 -37.16
N ALA A 94 0.72 -20.23 -36.69
CA ALA A 94 0.84 -20.63 -35.31
C ALA A 94 0.56 -19.45 -34.34
N PRO A 95 -0.08 -19.67 -33.20
CA PRO A 95 -0.33 -18.63 -32.20
C PRO A 95 0.96 -17.95 -31.77
N LYS A 96 0.92 -16.62 -31.59
CA LYS A 96 2.04 -15.83 -31.09
C LYS A 96 1.65 -15.10 -29.83
N ILE A 97 2.56 -14.99 -28.88
CA ILE A 97 2.37 -14.20 -27.67
C ILE A 97 2.48 -12.73 -28.03
N ILE A 98 1.49 -11.93 -27.59
CA ILE A 98 1.43 -10.48 -27.78
C ILE A 98 1.53 -9.69 -26.47
N ALA A 99 1.21 -10.29 -25.32
CA ALA A 99 1.33 -9.63 -24.03
C ALA A 99 1.57 -10.60 -22.89
N PHE A 100 2.18 -10.09 -21.83
CA PHE A 100 2.40 -10.75 -20.54
C PHE A 100 1.89 -9.88 -19.40
N ASN A 101 1.31 -10.50 -18.37
CA ASN A 101 1.03 -9.89 -17.09
C ASN A 101 1.37 -10.90 -15.97
N PRO A 102 2.40 -10.65 -15.13
CA PRO A 102 3.30 -9.48 -15.12
C PRO A 102 4.01 -9.23 -16.46
N LEU A 103 4.44 -7.98 -16.72
CA LEU A 103 5.20 -7.67 -17.94
C LEU A 103 6.54 -8.43 -17.94
N ALA A 104 7.06 -8.77 -19.13
CA ALA A 104 8.38 -9.34 -19.24
C ALA A 104 9.43 -8.39 -18.63
N LEU A 105 10.34 -8.94 -17.82
CA LEU A 105 11.38 -8.21 -17.06
C LEU A 105 10.83 -7.24 -15.99
N GLN A 106 9.52 -7.28 -15.68
CA GLN A 106 8.94 -6.47 -14.61
C GLN A 106 9.64 -6.77 -13.27
N GLN A 107 9.92 -5.70 -12.52
CA GLN A 107 10.47 -5.77 -11.15
C GLN A 107 9.36 -5.56 -10.12
N ASN A 108 9.61 -5.95 -8.88
CA ASN A 108 8.71 -5.76 -7.75
C ASN A 108 7.31 -6.38 -7.95
N VAL A 109 7.25 -7.54 -8.57
CA VAL A 109 6.01 -8.29 -8.75
C VAL A 109 5.61 -8.93 -7.42
N ALA A 110 4.35 -8.82 -7.03
CA ALA A 110 3.84 -9.46 -5.82
C ALA A 110 4.02 -10.99 -5.88
N VAL A 111 4.45 -11.60 -4.78
CA VAL A 111 4.79 -13.04 -4.73
C VAL A 111 3.60 -13.98 -5.00
N GLY A 112 2.38 -13.51 -4.79
CA GLY A 112 1.15 -14.27 -5.05
C GLY A 112 0.49 -13.97 -6.39
N SER A 113 1.19 -13.31 -7.34
CA SER A 113 0.60 -12.92 -8.61
C SER A 113 0.27 -14.11 -9.50
N SER A 114 -0.93 -14.14 -10.07
CA SER A 114 -1.27 -14.98 -11.23
C SER A 114 -0.53 -14.49 -12.47
N ILE A 115 -0.27 -15.39 -13.40
CA ILE A 115 0.44 -15.10 -14.65
C ILE A 115 -0.54 -15.23 -15.80
N HIS A 116 -0.68 -14.15 -16.59
CA HIS A 116 -1.55 -14.12 -17.75
C HIS A 116 -0.71 -13.90 -19.01
N ILE A 117 -0.87 -14.77 -20.00
CA ILE A 117 -0.16 -14.71 -21.28
C ILE A 117 -1.18 -14.61 -22.38
N THR A 118 -1.17 -13.49 -23.13
CA THR A 118 -2.15 -13.22 -24.18
C THR A 118 -1.55 -13.54 -25.54
N PHE A 119 -2.30 -14.26 -26.35
CA PHE A 119 -1.97 -14.62 -27.72
C PHE A 119 -2.73 -13.75 -28.72
N ASP A 120 -2.26 -13.73 -29.96
CA ASP A 120 -2.85 -12.96 -31.08
C ASP A 120 -4.15 -13.61 -31.64
N GLN A 121 -4.49 -14.82 -31.19
CA GLN A 121 -5.65 -15.58 -31.61
C GLN A 121 -6.14 -16.52 -30.50
N ASN A 122 -7.35 -17.07 -30.65
CA ASN A 122 -7.92 -18.03 -29.69
C ASN A 122 -7.06 -19.30 -29.64
N ILE A 123 -6.83 -19.77 -28.43
CA ILE A 123 -6.02 -20.95 -28.15
C ILE A 123 -6.82 -22.00 -27.36
N HIS A 124 -6.35 -23.23 -27.40
CA HIS A 124 -6.88 -24.32 -26.58
C HIS A 124 -5.77 -25.33 -26.27
N PHE A 125 -6.00 -26.17 -25.27
CA PHE A 125 -5.06 -27.26 -24.95
C PHE A 125 -5.18 -28.39 -25.95
N VAL A 126 -4.01 -28.91 -26.37
CA VAL A 126 -3.89 -30.06 -27.29
C VAL A 126 -2.75 -30.98 -26.84
N GLY A 127 -2.80 -32.25 -27.21
CA GLY A 127 -1.70 -33.16 -26.97
C GLY A 127 -1.21 -33.21 -25.52
N SER A 128 0.08 -33.08 -25.33
CA SER A 128 0.78 -33.09 -24.03
C SER A 128 1.95 -32.12 -24.04
N GLY A 129 2.26 -31.55 -22.86
CA GLY A 129 3.41 -30.68 -22.67
C GLY A 129 3.38 -30.07 -21.27
N ASP A 130 4.50 -29.55 -20.82
CA ASP A 130 4.64 -29.00 -19.48
C ASP A 130 4.85 -27.48 -19.51
N VAL A 131 3.98 -26.76 -18.81
CA VAL A 131 4.25 -25.38 -18.41
C VAL A 131 5.03 -25.44 -17.11
N VAL A 132 6.25 -24.90 -17.11
CA VAL A 132 7.15 -25.00 -15.94
C VAL A 132 7.51 -23.61 -15.44
N ILE A 133 7.27 -23.39 -14.14
CA ILE A 133 7.75 -22.21 -13.42
C ILE A 133 9.08 -22.58 -12.75
N ARG A 134 10.10 -21.72 -12.92
CA ARG A 134 11.45 -21.90 -12.40
C ARG A 134 11.91 -20.67 -11.64
N GLU A 135 12.81 -20.86 -10.69
CA GLU A 135 13.48 -19.78 -9.97
C GLU A 135 14.93 -19.61 -10.38
N GLY A 136 15.42 -18.38 -10.31
CA GLY A 136 16.81 -17.99 -10.51
C GLY A 136 17.23 -17.85 -11.97
N SER A 137 16.92 -18.83 -12.83
CA SER A 137 17.26 -18.80 -14.25
C SER A 137 16.32 -19.65 -15.10
N SER A 138 16.38 -19.51 -16.42
CA SER A 138 15.60 -20.34 -17.37
C SER A 138 15.88 -21.83 -17.25
N ASN A 139 17.05 -22.20 -16.73
CA ASN A 139 17.46 -23.58 -16.43
C ASN A 139 17.48 -23.87 -14.91
N GLY A 140 16.92 -22.96 -14.11
CA GLY A 140 16.88 -23.08 -12.66
C GLY A 140 15.99 -24.22 -12.17
N THR A 141 15.90 -24.36 -10.87
CA THR A 141 15.04 -25.35 -10.23
C THR A 141 13.58 -25.09 -10.60
N GLY A 142 12.89 -26.12 -11.13
CA GLY A 142 11.44 -26.07 -11.34
C GLY A 142 10.73 -26.06 -9.98
N ILE A 143 9.98 -25.01 -9.71
CA ILE A 143 9.22 -24.88 -8.47
C ILE A 143 7.77 -25.36 -8.62
N GLN A 144 7.24 -25.30 -9.85
CA GLN A 144 5.93 -25.85 -10.17
C GLN A 144 5.88 -26.28 -11.64
N THR A 145 5.22 -27.41 -11.90
CA THR A 145 4.99 -27.94 -13.26
C THR A 145 3.49 -28.20 -13.43
N PHE A 146 2.94 -27.71 -14.53
CA PHE A 146 1.57 -27.94 -14.96
C PHE A 146 1.61 -28.83 -16.22
N SER A 147 1.32 -30.09 -16.06
CA SER A 147 1.31 -31.06 -17.17
C SER A 147 -0.01 -31.01 -17.92
N ILE A 148 0.03 -30.54 -19.16
CA ILE A 148 -1.09 -30.54 -20.08
C ILE A 148 -1.35 -31.97 -20.52
N SER A 149 -2.58 -32.42 -20.45
CA SER A 149 -3.05 -33.69 -21.04
C SER A 149 -4.15 -33.41 -22.05
N SER A 150 -4.30 -34.28 -23.03
CA SER A 150 -5.22 -34.11 -24.17
C SER A 150 -6.51 -33.35 -23.83
N GLY A 151 -6.61 -32.10 -24.26
CA GLY A 151 -7.83 -31.30 -24.21
C GLY A 151 -8.16 -30.59 -22.89
N SER A 152 -7.33 -30.72 -21.84
CA SER A 152 -7.55 -29.99 -20.56
C SER A 152 -6.24 -29.64 -19.85
N GLY A 153 -6.21 -28.46 -19.20
CA GLY A 153 -5.16 -28.07 -18.28
C GLY A 153 -5.39 -28.69 -16.90
N PRO A 154 -4.32 -28.89 -16.10
CA PRO A 154 -4.42 -29.26 -14.68
C PRO A 154 -4.97 -28.09 -13.85
N SER A 155 -5.30 -28.37 -12.57
CA SER A 155 -5.65 -27.32 -11.63
C SER A 155 -4.59 -26.21 -11.58
N GLY A 156 -5.01 -24.94 -11.63
CA GLY A 156 -4.12 -23.78 -11.69
C GLY A 156 -3.61 -23.41 -13.09
N LEU A 157 -4.04 -24.14 -14.13
CA LEU A 157 -3.73 -23.80 -15.53
C LEU A 157 -5.03 -23.81 -16.36
N SER A 158 -5.41 -22.66 -16.91
CA SER A 158 -6.62 -22.51 -17.69
C SER A 158 -6.41 -21.65 -18.93
N ILE A 159 -7.30 -21.81 -19.91
CA ILE A 159 -7.35 -20.96 -21.10
C ILE A 159 -8.75 -20.33 -21.18
N VAL A 160 -8.77 -19.02 -21.42
CA VAL A 160 -9.99 -18.25 -21.73
C VAL A 160 -9.72 -17.46 -23.00
N ASP A 161 -10.38 -17.85 -24.09
CA ASP A 161 -10.23 -17.24 -25.41
C ASP A 161 -8.76 -17.17 -25.90
N THR A 162 -8.17 -15.97 -25.86
CA THR A 162 -6.79 -15.71 -26.27
C THR A 162 -5.79 -15.79 -25.11
N GLN A 163 -6.25 -16.09 -23.88
CA GLN A 163 -5.43 -15.92 -22.70
C GLN A 163 -5.15 -17.25 -22.00
N LEU A 164 -3.89 -17.57 -21.79
CA LEU A 164 -3.42 -18.60 -20.87
C LEU A 164 -3.24 -18.00 -19.49
N ILE A 165 -3.90 -18.59 -18.49
CA ILE A 165 -3.86 -18.16 -17.09
C ILE A 165 -3.16 -19.24 -16.28
N ILE A 166 -2.13 -18.84 -15.53
CA ILE A 166 -1.37 -19.70 -14.63
C ILE A 166 -1.54 -19.18 -13.22
N GLU A 167 -2.10 -19.99 -12.34
CA GLU A 167 -2.30 -19.69 -10.92
C GLU A 167 -1.36 -20.56 -10.09
N PRO A 168 -0.25 -20.02 -9.59
CA PRO A 168 0.68 -20.77 -8.74
C PRO A 168 -0.01 -21.27 -7.47
N SER A 169 0.27 -22.50 -7.07
CA SER A 169 -0.31 -23.11 -5.85
C SER A 169 0.28 -22.55 -4.56
N SER A 170 1.42 -21.85 -4.64
CA SER A 170 2.11 -21.21 -3.52
C SER A 170 2.78 -19.91 -3.99
N ASN A 171 2.99 -19.00 -3.05
CA ASN A 171 3.71 -17.76 -3.33
C ASN A 171 5.15 -18.05 -3.78
N PHE A 172 5.66 -17.20 -4.66
CA PHE A 172 7.07 -17.17 -5.04
C PHE A 172 7.96 -16.70 -3.89
N ASN A 173 9.25 -17.02 -3.94
CA ASN A 173 10.22 -16.44 -3.01
C ASN A 173 10.43 -14.94 -3.30
N LEU A 174 10.75 -14.18 -2.25
CA LEU A 174 11.07 -12.75 -2.36
C LEU A 174 12.40 -12.55 -3.09
N GLY A 175 12.51 -11.43 -3.83
CA GLY A 175 13.73 -11.01 -4.50
C GLY A 175 14.26 -11.98 -5.56
N THR A 176 13.40 -12.84 -6.09
CA THR A 176 13.78 -13.93 -6.97
C THR A 176 13.30 -13.69 -8.40
N SER A 177 14.13 -14.04 -9.38
CA SER A 177 13.72 -14.03 -10.78
C SER A 177 12.93 -15.29 -11.08
N ILE A 178 11.72 -15.12 -11.59
CA ILE A 178 10.81 -16.19 -11.98
C ILE A 178 10.84 -16.33 -13.50
N TYR A 179 11.04 -17.52 -13.98
CA TYR A 179 11.04 -17.88 -15.39
C TYR A 179 9.89 -18.82 -15.68
N VAL A 180 9.17 -18.57 -16.78
CA VAL A 180 8.08 -19.42 -17.23
C VAL A 180 8.43 -20.01 -18.59
N THR A 181 8.44 -21.34 -18.66
CA THR A 181 8.66 -22.08 -19.87
C THR A 181 7.33 -22.64 -20.36
N LEU A 182 6.98 -22.34 -21.60
CA LEU A 182 5.81 -22.87 -22.30
C LEU A 182 6.27 -23.93 -23.32
N PRO A 183 5.57 -25.07 -23.41
CA PRO A 183 5.95 -26.14 -24.33
C PRO A 183 5.66 -25.75 -25.78
N SER A 184 6.40 -26.36 -26.71
CA SER A 184 6.15 -26.30 -28.17
C SER A 184 4.99 -27.20 -28.61
N SER A 185 4.43 -27.96 -27.69
CA SER A 185 3.26 -28.81 -27.88
C SER A 185 2.32 -28.59 -26.69
N GLY A 186 1.07 -28.94 -26.83
CA GLY A 186 0.10 -28.75 -25.75
C GLY A 186 -0.76 -27.50 -25.85
N ILE A 187 -0.41 -26.52 -26.68
CA ILE A 187 -1.20 -25.31 -26.97
C ILE A 187 -1.29 -25.15 -28.50
N ALA A 188 -2.48 -24.96 -29.04
CA ALA A 188 -2.72 -24.70 -30.45
C ALA A 188 -3.86 -23.69 -30.65
N ASN A 189 -3.97 -23.14 -31.86
CA ASN A 189 -5.13 -22.39 -32.29
C ASN A 189 -6.32 -23.32 -32.67
N THR A 190 -7.46 -22.74 -33.00
CA THR A 190 -8.67 -23.48 -33.40
C THR A 190 -8.49 -24.27 -34.70
N GLU A 191 -7.53 -23.90 -35.53
CA GLU A 191 -7.16 -24.55 -36.80
C GLU A 191 -6.21 -25.72 -36.59
N GLY A 192 -5.70 -25.93 -35.36
CA GLY A 192 -4.78 -27.00 -35.01
C GLY A 192 -3.31 -26.67 -35.22
N ASP A 193 -2.93 -25.40 -35.47
CA ASP A 193 -1.53 -24.99 -35.57
C ASP A 193 -0.95 -24.82 -34.17
N SER A 194 0.13 -25.57 -33.89
CA SER A 194 0.75 -25.59 -32.57
C SER A 194 1.59 -24.35 -32.29
N PHE A 195 1.53 -23.85 -31.05
CA PHE A 195 2.44 -22.83 -30.57
C PHE A 195 3.89 -23.34 -30.55
N ALA A 196 4.82 -22.48 -30.94
CA ALA A 196 6.25 -22.88 -31.07
C ALA A 196 6.99 -23.07 -29.73
N GLY A 197 6.34 -22.73 -28.61
CA GLY A 197 6.98 -22.74 -27.31
C GLY A 197 7.68 -21.41 -26.96
N SER A 198 7.98 -21.19 -25.68
CA SER A 198 8.73 -20.05 -25.19
C SER A 198 9.45 -20.38 -23.89
N SER A 199 10.69 -19.90 -23.71
CA SER A 199 11.47 -20.05 -22.47
C SER A 199 12.06 -18.74 -21.96
N ASN A 200 11.72 -17.61 -22.58
CA ASN A 200 12.36 -16.30 -22.32
C ASN A 200 11.53 -15.39 -21.41
N TYR A 201 10.31 -15.77 -21.08
CA TYR A 201 9.47 -14.95 -20.21
C TYR A 201 9.93 -15.04 -18.78
N ASN A 202 10.21 -13.91 -18.20
CA ASN A 202 10.61 -13.80 -16.80
C ASN A 202 10.20 -12.44 -16.21
N PHE A 203 10.10 -12.40 -14.89
CA PHE A 203 9.92 -11.22 -14.06
C PHE A 203 10.64 -11.42 -12.73
N ARG A 204 10.77 -10.36 -11.91
CA ARG A 204 11.40 -10.44 -10.59
C ARG A 204 10.40 -10.09 -9.52
N THR A 205 10.31 -10.92 -8.49
CA THR A 205 9.47 -10.67 -7.33
C THR A 205 10.01 -9.52 -6.48
N VAL A 206 9.11 -8.92 -5.66
CA VAL A 206 9.47 -7.89 -4.69
C VAL A 206 10.54 -8.42 -3.73
N GLU A 207 11.55 -7.60 -3.46
CA GLU A 207 12.61 -7.93 -2.50
C GLU A 207 12.12 -7.78 -1.06
N GLU A 208 12.65 -8.58 -0.13
CA GLU A 208 12.51 -8.29 1.30
C GLU A 208 13.38 -7.08 1.60
N THR A 209 12.73 -5.91 1.67
CA THR A 209 13.43 -4.63 1.75
C THR A 209 13.68 -4.18 3.18
N PHE A 210 12.97 -4.75 4.16
CA PHE A 210 13.16 -4.50 5.59
C PHE A 210 12.89 -5.76 6.39
N SER A 211 13.73 -6.02 7.41
CA SER A 211 13.54 -7.10 8.36
C SER A 211 13.98 -6.66 9.75
N ALA A 212 13.20 -7.03 10.75
CA ALA A 212 13.47 -6.67 12.14
C ALA A 212 13.12 -7.80 13.11
N GLN A 213 13.72 -7.72 14.30
CA GLN A 213 13.44 -8.58 15.46
C GLN A 213 13.18 -7.70 16.68
N GLY A 214 12.38 -8.20 17.63
CA GLY A 214 12.02 -7.49 18.86
C GLY A 214 10.57 -7.05 18.87
N GLY A 215 10.12 -6.57 20.01
CA GLY A 215 8.73 -6.23 20.33
C GLY A 215 8.12 -7.17 21.34
N ASP A 216 7.18 -6.65 22.14
CA ASP A 216 6.42 -7.48 23.10
C ASP A 216 5.49 -8.46 22.38
N THR A 217 5.07 -8.09 21.18
CA THR A 217 4.26 -8.93 20.28
C THR A 217 4.76 -8.76 18.85
N VAL A 218 4.98 -9.92 18.19
CA VAL A 218 5.33 -9.98 16.77
C VAL A 218 4.38 -10.97 16.08
N TYR A 219 3.78 -10.55 14.98
CA TYR A 219 2.90 -11.41 14.18
C TYR A 219 2.87 -11.00 12.72
N THR A 220 2.37 -11.90 11.88
CA THR A 220 2.17 -11.66 10.44
C THR A 220 0.67 -11.75 10.13
N LEU A 221 0.16 -10.78 9.41
CA LEU A 221 -1.25 -10.69 9.02
C LEU A 221 -1.37 -10.66 7.51
N SER A 222 -2.30 -11.46 6.96
CA SER A 222 -2.67 -11.38 5.55
C SER A 222 -3.37 -10.06 5.25
N ASP A 223 -2.88 -9.34 4.23
CA ASP A 223 -3.46 -8.07 3.78
C ASP A 223 -3.26 -7.96 2.26
N GLY A 224 -4.36 -7.95 1.51
CA GLY A 224 -4.33 -7.85 0.03
C GLY A 224 -3.70 -6.55 -0.51
N ASN A 225 -3.43 -5.55 0.35
CA ASN A 225 -2.71 -4.34 -0.04
C ASN A 225 -1.19 -4.47 0.15
N SER A 226 -0.72 -5.57 0.76
CA SER A 226 0.71 -5.83 0.88
C SER A 226 1.27 -6.36 -0.44
N PRO A 227 2.44 -5.90 -0.89
CA PRO A 227 3.10 -6.43 -2.09
C PRO A 227 3.45 -7.92 -1.99
N THR A 228 3.56 -8.44 -0.78
CA THR A 228 3.84 -9.86 -0.50
C THR A 228 2.59 -10.64 -0.06
N GLY A 229 1.42 -9.99 -0.02
CA GLY A 229 0.19 -10.54 0.56
C GLY A 229 0.13 -10.56 2.08
N TYR A 230 1.22 -10.19 2.77
CA TYR A 230 1.32 -10.21 4.23
C TYR A 230 2.09 -9.01 4.75
N TYR A 231 1.68 -8.51 5.95
CA TYR A 231 2.46 -7.56 6.73
C TYR A 231 2.92 -8.20 8.03
N ARG A 232 4.18 -7.97 8.41
CA ARG A 232 4.70 -8.27 9.74
C ARG A 232 4.61 -7.04 10.62
N TYR A 233 4.10 -7.25 11.83
CA TYR A 233 3.92 -6.23 12.85
C TYR A 233 4.83 -6.50 14.04
N HIS A 234 5.47 -5.45 14.56
CA HIS A 234 6.18 -5.44 15.82
C HIS A 234 5.53 -4.39 16.71
N ILE A 235 5.10 -4.77 17.91
CA ILE A 235 4.43 -3.90 18.86
C ILE A 235 5.24 -3.86 20.15
N PHE A 236 5.56 -2.64 20.60
CA PHE A 236 6.21 -2.37 21.88
C PHE A 236 5.23 -1.58 22.76
N THR A 237 4.74 -2.16 23.81
CA THR A 237 3.96 -1.52 24.88
C THR A 237 4.80 -1.34 26.14
N SER A 238 6.00 -1.92 26.16
CA SER A 238 7.06 -1.73 27.13
C SER A 238 8.38 -1.41 26.45
N SER A 239 9.33 -0.86 27.18
CA SER A 239 10.68 -0.58 26.68
C SER A 239 11.41 -1.88 26.34
N GLY A 240 12.18 -1.86 25.26
CA GLY A 240 12.83 -3.07 24.74
C GLY A 240 13.90 -2.76 23.68
N ILE A 241 14.21 -3.77 22.89
CA ILE A 241 15.23 -3.71 21.84
C ILE A 241 14.58 -4.06 20.50
N LEU A 242 14.86 -3.25 19.48
CA LEU A 242 14.58 -3.52 18.07
C LEU A 242 15.91 -3.77 17.35
N THR A 243 16.07 -4.91 16.72
CA THR A 243 17.23 -5.21 15.85
C THR A 243 16.77 -5.26 14.40
N THR A 244 17.36 -4.43 13.53
CA THR A 244 17.06 -4.40 12.11
C THR A 244 18.20 -5.08 11.34
N THR A 245 17.85 -5.96 10.38
CA THR A 245 18.79 -6.68 9.53
C THR A 245 18.93 -6.08 8.14
N SER A 246 18.02 -5.16 7.79
CA SER A 246 18.02 -4.38 6.55
C SER A 246 17.52 -2.96 6.81
N ALA A 247 17.83 -2.03 5.91
CA ALA A 247 17.48 -0.63 6.10
C ALA A 247 16.02 -0.34 5.70
N SER A 248 15.30 0.46 6.50
CA SER A 248 13.90 0.82 6.25
C SER A 248 13.69 1.65 4.98
N GLN A 249 14.71 2.37 4.53
CA GLN A 249 14.67 3.21 3.31
C GLN A 249 14.35 2.43 2.04
N ASN A 250 14.67 1.14 2.01
CA ASN A 250 14.44 0.27 0.86
C ASN A 250 13.04 -0.33 0.84
N SER A 251 12.19 -0.04 1.84
CA SER A 251 10.84 -0.60 1.95
C SER A 251 9.78 0.47 1.74
N PRO A 252 9.16 0.55 0.55
CA PRO A 252 8.08 1.52 0.30
C PRO A 252 6.86 1.28 1.20
N ASP A 253 6.68 0.06 1.70
CA ASP A 253 5.54 -0.34 2.55
C ASP A 253 5.84 -0.31 4.04
N PHE A 254 7.03 0.18 4.41
CA PHE A 254 7.38 0.38 5.80
C PHE A 254 6.46 1.42 6.45
N SER A 255 5.95 1.12 7.63
CA SER A 255 5.20 2.07 8.44
C SER A 255 5.67 1.99 9.89
N LEU A 256 5.92 3.14 10.50
CA LEU A 256 6.28 3.27 11.90
C LEU A 256 5.38 4.28 12.58
N MET A 257 4.97 3.99 13.80
CA MET A 257 4.31 4.92 14.70
C MET A 257 4.98 4.85 16.06
N LEU A 258 5.28 6.02 16.63
CA LEU A 258 5.80 6.22 17.98
C LEU A 258 4.89 7.18 18.73
N VAL A 259 4.35 6.75 19.85
CA VAL A 259 3.46 7.56 20.70
C VAL A 259 4.04 7.60 22.11
N ALA A 260 4.13 8.78 22.68
CA ALA A 260 4.57 8.99 24.05
C ALA A 260 3.44 8.78 25.07
N GLY A 261 3.75 8.78 26.36
CA GLY A 261 2.75 8.74 27.43
C GLY A 261 1.91 10.00 27.48
N GLY A 262 0.59 9.89 27.68
CA GLY A 262 -0.30 11.01 27.90
C GLY A 262 -0.12 11.65 29.29
N GLY A 263 -0.45 12.91 29.44
CA GLY A 263 -0.44 13.61 30.73
C GLY A 263 -1.58 13.17 31.64
N GLY A 264 -1.36 13.25 32.95
CA GLY A 264 -2.41 13.05 33.97
C GLY A 264 -3.39 14.21 34.02
N GLY A 265 -4.66 13.92 34.34
CA GLY A 265 -5.67 14.93 34.61
C GLY A 265 -5.49 15.56 36.00
N ALA A 266 -5.95 16.80 36.14
CA ALA A 266 -5.86 17.51 37.42
C ALA A 266 -6.79 16.92 38.48
N THR A 267 -6.30 16.84 39.72
CA THR A 267 -7.08 16.58 40.92
C THR A 267 -7.52 17.91 41.53
N MET A 268 -8.75 17.97 42.02
CA MET A 268 -9.23 19.16 42.74
C MET A 268 -9.28 18.89 44.24
N TYR A 269 -8.91 19.94 45.04
CA TYR A 269 -9.00 19.90 46.48
C TYR A 269 -10.46 19.91 46.93
N PRO A 270 -10.82 19.06 47.91
CA PRO A 270 -12.18 19.10 48.49
C PRO A 270 -12.37 20.36 49.28
N SER A 271 -12.93 21.40 48.65
CA SER A 271 -13.44 22.58 49.36
C SER A 271 -14.95 22.50 49.38
N PRO A 272 -15.58 22.55 50.53
CA PRO A 272 -17.03 22.40 50.65
C PRO A 272 -17.83 23.46 49.91
N ASN A 273 -17.18 24.55 49.44
CA ASN A 273 -17.81 25.67 48.77
C ASN A 273 -17.25 25.96 47.36
N SER A 274 -16.37 25.11 46.79
CA SER A 274 -15.75 25.43 45.51
C SER A 274 -16.34 24.59 44.38
N SER A 275 -16.87 25.28 43.39
CA SER A 275 -17.24 24.68 42.08
C SER A 275 -16.06 24.76 41.12
N ASP A 276 -14.85 24.63 41.66
CA ASP A 276 -13.62 24.65 40.86
C ASP A 276 -13.49 23.37 40.02
N ALA A 277 -12.85 23.46 38.86
CA ALA A 277 -12.73 22.36 37.92
C ALA A 277 -11.31 22.19 37.46
N GLY A 278 -10.82 20.94 37.45
CA GLY A 278 -9.47 20.55 37.02
C GLY A 278 -9.41 20.21 35.53
N GLY A 279 -8.34 20.64 34.89
CA GLY A 279 -8.08 20.41 33.47
C GLY A 279 -7.83 18.95 33.14
N GLY A 280 -8.18 18.53 31.93
CA GLY A 280 -7.79 17.24 31.37
C GLY A 280 -6.31 17.22 30.95
N GLY A 281 -5.64 16.08 31.04
CA GLY A 281 -4.28 15.89 30.54
C GLY A 281 -4.24 15.93 29.00
N GLY A 282 -3.17 16.47 28.46
CA GLY A 282 -2.86 16.40 27.04
C GLY A 282 -2.46 14.98 26.61
N ALA A 283 -2.66 14.64 25.38
CA ALA A 283 -2.16 13.40 24.81
C ALA A 283 -0.64 13.42 24.70
N GLY A 284 -0.03 12.23 24.69
CA GLY A 284 1.35 12.07 24.27
C GLY A 284 1.55 12.50 22.82
N GLY A 285 2.73 12.99 22.50
CA GLY A 285 3.12 13.30 21.13
C GLY A 285 3.07 12.05 20.25
N LEU A 286 2.71 12.23 19.00
CA LEU A 286 2.63 11.18 18.02
C LEU A 286 3.50 11.53 16.83
N ILE A 287 4.39 10.57 16.44
CA ILE A 287 5.20 10.61 15.23
C ILE A 287 4.85 9.40 14.39
N SER A 288 4.58 9.60 13.11
CA SER A 288 4.33 8.51 12.17
C SER A 288 5.11 8.72 10.88
N HIS A 289 5.64 7.63 10.36
CA HIS A 289 6.35 7.59 9.08
C HIS A 289 5.80 6.46 8.22
N THR A 290 5.72 6.71 6.90
CA THR A 290 5.35 5.71 5.90
C THR A 290 6.34 5.75 4.75
N GLY A 291 6.71 4.58 4.22
CA GLY A 291 7.66 4.45 3.12
C GLY A 291 9.08 4.90 3.48
N PRO A 292 9.84 5.39 2.51
CA PRO A 292 11.29 5.67 2.65
C PRO A 292 11.62 6.95 3.43
N THR A 293 10.63 7.61 4.05
CA THR A 293 10.84 8.90 4.75
C THR A 293 11.64 8.78 6.04
N LEU A 294 11.73 7.58 6.62
CA LEU A 294 12.52 7.31 7.83
C LEU A 294 13.68 6.39 7.49
N SER A 295 14.88 6.78 7.92
CA SER A 295 16.10 5.99 7.80
C SER A 295 16.41 5.26 9.11
N LEU A 296 15.94 4.02 9.25
CA LEU A 296 16.48 3.07 10.23
C LEU A 296 17.51 2.20 9.50
N ALA A 297 18.79 2.42 9.76
CA ALA A 297 19.88 1.60 9.24
C ALA A 297 19.86 0.21 9.89
N THR A 298 20.62 -0.72 9.35
CA THR A 298 20.90 -2.00 9.99
C THR A 298 21.57 -1.78 11.35
N GLY A 299 21.06 -2.42 12.40
CA GLY A 299 21.59 -2.28 13.75
C GLY A 299 20.60 -2.57 14.86
N THR A 300 21.02 -2.33 16.08
CA THR A 300 20.22 -2.56 17.29
C THR A 300 19.83 -1.22 17.89
N TYR A 301 18.54 -1.00 18.13
CA TYR A 301 17.98 0.23 18.67
C TYR A 301 17.39 -0.03 20.05
N THR A 302 17.62 0.89 20.99
CA THR A 302 16.92 0.91 22.27
C THR A 302 15.60 1.65 22.10
N ILE A 303 14.52 0.98 22.45
CA ILE A 303 13.16 1.52 22.42
C ILE A 303 12.77 1.83 23.86
N THR A 304 12.41 3.10 24.11
CA THR A 304 11.79 3.51 25.38
C THR A 304 10.32 3.84 25.14
N ILE A 305 9.45 3.27 25.93
CA ILE A 305 8.01 3.55 25.90
C ILE A 305 7.67 4.38 27.14
N GLY A 306 7.16 5.59 26.90
CA GLY A 306 6.81 6.52 27.95
C GLY A 306 5.58 6.07 28.74
N SER A 307 5.65 6.11 30.04
CA SER A 307 4.50 5.91 30.92
C SER A 307 3.59 7.16 30.90
N GLY A 308 2.29 6.96 31.14
CA GLY A 308 1.39 8.08 31.36
C GLY A 308 1.68 8.81 32.66
N GLY A 309 1.40 10.11 32.69
CA GLY A 309 1.47 10.92 33.89
C GLY A 309 0.35 10.57 34.87
N ALA A 310 0.66 10.58 36.17
CA ALA A 310 -0.32 10.34 37.23
C ALA A 310 -1.05 11.65 37.61
N PRO A 311 -2.29 11.60 38.14
CA PRO A 311 -2.85 12.69 38.89
C PRO A 311 -2.07 12.83 40.19
N THR A 312 -1.86 14.05 40.65
CA THR A 312 -1.24 14.26 41.98
C THR A 312 -2.33 14.38 43.06
N SER A 313 -2.06 13.72 44.19
CA SER A 313 -2.89 13.83 45.39
C SER A 313 -2.02 14.22 46.57
N GLY A 314 -2.32 15.29 47.23
CA GLY A 314 -1.56 15.68 48.43
C GLY A 314 -2.19 16.86 49.14
N SER A 315 -2.21 16.85 50.48
CA SER A 315 -2.57 18.00 51.33
C SER A 315 -1.37 18.28 52.25
N PRO A 316 -0.75 19.45 52.21
CA PRO A 316 -0.89 20.58 51.26
C PRO A 316 0.12 20.42 50.11
N GLY A 317 -0.29 20.02 48.91
CA GLY A 317 0.57 19.78 47.76
C GLY A 317 0.00 20.14 46.39
N PRO A 318 0.75 19.97 45.32
CA PRO A 318 0.26 20.30 44.00
C PRO A 318 -0.90 19.35 43.62
N TYR A 319 -2.00 19.92 43.17
CA TYR A 319 -3.22 19.20 42.75
C TYR A 319 -3.33 19.05 41.22
N GLY A 320 -2.33 19.51 40.47
CA GLY A 320 -2.25 19.29 39.02
C GLY A 320 -2.00 17.83 38.67
N GLY A 321 -2.07 17.50 37.40
CA GLY A 321 -1.54 16.23 36.89
C GLY A 321 -0.01 16.25 36.77
N GLN A 322 0.57 15.14 36.46
CA GLN A 322 1.97 15.02 36.02
C GLN A 322 2.03 14.91 34.49
N VAL A 323 3.09 15.41 33.90
CA VAL A 323 3.35 15.21 32.47
C VAL A 323 3.58 13.72 32.17
N GLY A 324 3.25 13.30 30.97
CA GLY A 324 3.63 11.98 30.48
C GLY A 324 5.12 11.90 30.21
N ASN A 325 5.65 10.70 30.12
CA ASN A 325 7.04 10.47 29.75
C ASN A 325 7.21 10.31 28.25
N ASP A 326 8.40 10.68 27.75
CA ASP A 326 8.76 10.55 26.35
C ASP A 326 8.88 9.10 25.92
N SER A 327 8.55 8.83 24.63
CA SER A 327 8.92 7.59 23.94
C SER A 327 10.02 7.89 22.94
N THR A 328 11.03 7.01 22.86
CA THR A 328 12.22 7.25 22.03
C THR A 328 12.68 6.01 21.28
N ILE A 329 13.32 6.25 20.15
CA ILE A 329 14.14 5.27 19.42
C ILE A 329 15.56 5.79 19.43
N ALA A 330 16.48 5.11 20.12
CA ALA A 330 17.88 5.47 20.23
C ALA A 330 18.78 4.48 19.50
N PRO A 331 19.79 4.93 18.71
CA PRO A 331 20.73 4.04 18.06
C PRO A 331 21.73 3.46 19.08
N PRO A 332 22.41 2.33 18.77
CA PRO A 332 23.30 1.64 19.70
C PRO A 332 24.54 2.45 20.07
N THR A 333 24.95 3.38 19.20
CA THR A 333 26.21 4.11 19.34
C THR A 333 26.12 5.40 20.15
N SER A 334 24.91 5.89 20.46
CA SER A 334 24.71 7.12 21.23
C SER A 334 23.33 7.13 21.90
N PRO A 335 23.23 6.67 23.15
CA PRO A 335 21.95 6.62 23.87
C PRO A 335 21.34 8.01 24.16
N THR A 336 22.08 9.09 23.94
CA THR A 336 21.64 10.49 24.09
C THR A 336 21.24 11.16 22.79
N SER A 337 21.45 10.50 21.63
CA SER A 337 21.04 10.98 20.32
C SER A 337 19.89 10.12 19.82
N TYR A 338 18.70 10.65 19.78
CA TYR A 338 17.51 9.91 19.34
C TYR A 338 17.35 9.97 17.83
N VAL A 339 16.96 8.84 17.22
CA VAL A 339 16.45 8.82 15.84
C VAL A 339 15.07 9.46 15.80
N LEU A 340 14.22 9.11 16.79
CA LEU A 340 12.89 9.68 16.99
C LEU A 340 12.65 9.89 18.49
N GLN A 341 11.99 10.99 18.83
CA GLN A 341 11.53 11.31 20.18
C GLN A 341 10.13 11.89 20.12
N ALA A 342 9.15 11.16 20.64
CA ALA A 342 7.81 11.65 20.89
C ALA A 342 7.77 12.19 22.34
N HIS A 343 7.29 13.43 22.51
CA HIS A 343 7.25 14.09 23.82
C HIS A 343 6.03 13.69 24.62
N GLY A 344 6.19 13.51 25.92
CA GLY A 344 5.09 13.21 26.84
C GLY A 344 4.02 14.30 26.82
N GLY A 345 2.76 13.91 27.06
CA GLY A 345 1.62 14.83 27.09
C GLY A 345 1.67 15.78 28.27
N GLY A 346 1.22 17.03 28.07
CA GLY A 346 1.11 18.04 29.11
C GLY A 346 0.08 17.66 30.18
N ALA A 347 0.35 17.97 31.42
CA ALA A 347 -0.55 17.67 32.53
C ALA A 347 -1.76 18.60 32.56
N GLY A 348 -2.89 18.09 33.04
CA GLY A 348 -4.05 18.94 33.40
C GLY A 348 -3.71 19.89 34.51
N ASN A 349 -4.15 21.15 34.38
CA ASN A 349 -3.85 22.20 35.35
C ASN A 349 -4.96 22.31 36.41
N SER A 350 -4.61 22.78 37.64
CA SER A 350 -5.55 22.99 38.74
C SER A 350 -5.31 24.34 39.44
N ALA A 351 -6.33 24.82 40.14
CA ALA A 351 -6.33 26.08 40.85
C ALA A 351 -5.23 26.22 41.92
N ASN A 352 -4.80 25.11 42.52
CA ASN A 352 -3.84 25.09 43.62
C ASN A 352 -2.44 24.68 43.20
N ASN A 353 -2.19 24.60 41.89
CA ASN A 353 -0.87 24.33 41.35
C ASN A 353 -0.17 25.65 41.03
N HIS A 354 0.84 26.03 41.83
CA HIS A 354 1.71 27.14 41.51
C HIS A 354 3.04 26.64 40.93
N PRO A 355 3.50 27.20 39.82
CA PRO A 355 3.00 28.40 39.12
C PRO A 355 1.81 28.07 38.20
N GLN A 356 0.96 29.06 37.98
CA GLN A 356 -0.26 29.01 37.14
C GLN A 356 0.05 28.94 35.65
N THR A 357 1.16 28.34 35.28
CA THR A 357 1.59 28.22 33.89
C THR A 357 0.90 27.03 33.22
N PRO A 358 0.45 27.20 31.97
CA PRO A 358 0.00 26.08 31.15
C PRO A 358 1.06 25.00 31.11
N ILE A 359 0.64 23.74 31.14
CA ILE A 359 1.61 22.64 31.07
C ILE A 359 1.65 22.11 29.64
N ASP A 360 2.74 22.46 28.97
CA ASP A 360 3.02 22.07 27.60
C ASP A 360 3.44 20.59 27.55
N GLY A 361 3.40 20.01 26.34
CA GLY A 361 3.82 18.64 26.13
C GLY A 361 3.75 18.23 24.66
N GLY A 362 3.76 16.96 24.38
CA GLY A 362 3.45 16.43 23.06
C GLY A 362 2.14 17.02 22.55
N SER A 363 1.08 16.93 23.36
CA SER A 363 -0.11 17.80 23.30
C SER A 363 -0.27 18.51 24.63
N GLY A 364 -0.78 19.73 24.64
CA GLY A 364 -0.90 20.55 25.84
C GLY A 364 -2.02 20.10 26.77
N GLY A 365 -1.83 20.25 28.07
CA GLY A 365 -2.88 20.00 29.08
C GLY A 365 -3.98 21.08 29.08
N GLY A 366 -5.17 20.73 29.56
CA GLY A 366 -6.31 21.65 29.71
C GLY A 366 -6.11 22.64 30.83
N GLY A 367 -6.59 23.87 30.61
CA GLY A 367 -6.61 24.93 31.62
C GLY A 367 -7.65 24.67 32.70
N TYR A 368 -7.47 25.30 33.85
CA TYR A 368 -8.44 25.26 34.97
C TYR A 368 -9.28 26.53 35.05
N SER A 369 -10.24 26.53 35.95
CA SER A 369 -11.06 27.69 36.23
C SER A 369 -11.49 27.73 37.68
N TYR A 370 -11.56 28.95 38.24
CA TYR A 370 -12.13 29.23 39.55
C TYR A 370 -13.61 29.63 39.46
N ALA A 371 -14.37 29.17 40.40
CA ALA A 371 -15.76 29.59 40.54
C ALA A 371 -15.91 31.09 40.97
N THR A 372 -14.90 31.64 41.62
CA THR A 372 -14.94 32.94 42.27
C THR A 372 -14.31 34.10 41.52
N ASN A 373 -13.62 33.83 40.41
CA ASN A 373 -12.97 34.90 39.63
C ASN A 373 -13.37 34.85 38.13
N SER A 374 -13.06 35.92 37.40
CA SER A 374 -13.35 36.07 35.98
C SER A 374 -12.18 35.64 35.06
N THR A 375 -11.10 35.12 35.64
CA THR A 375 -9.88 34.82 34.90
C THR A 375 -9.99 33.48 34.15
N ARG A 376 -9.74 33.49 32.84
CA ARG A 376 -9.59 32.30 32.05
C ARG A 376 -8.11 31.86 32.12
N TYR A 377 -7.88 30.67 32.59
CA TYR A 377 -6.54 30.11 32.61
C TYR A 377 -6.34 29.28 31.34
N PRO A 378 -5.29 29.57 30.55
CA PRO A 378 -5.07 28.91 29.26
C PRO A 378 -4.74 27.45 29.44
N GLY A 379 -4.97 26.64 28.38
CA GLY A 379 -4.39 25.33 28.25
C GLY A 379 -2.93 25.42 27.78
N GLY A 380 -2.17 24.34 27.94
CA GLY A 380 -0.80 24.20 27.45
C GLY A 380 -0.72 24.13 25.93
N THR A 381 0.44 24.43 25.40
CA THR A 381 0.73 24.27 23.96
C THR A 381 1.17 22.83 23.62
N GLY A 382 0.97 22.41 22.39
CA GLY A 382 1.49 21.15 21.88
C GLY A 382 2.84 21.34 21.20
N THR A 383 3.64 20.30 21.17
CA THR A 383 4.87 20.24 20.37
C THR A 383 4.53 20.25 18.88
N PRO A 384 5.07 21.17 18.08
CA PRO A 384 4.84 21.22 16.64
C PRO A 384 5.12 19.89 15.95
N GLY A 385 4.17 19.43 15.13
CA GLY A 385 4.27 18.16 14.40
C GLY A 385 3.99 16.90 15.23
N GLN A 386 3.74 17.02 16.54
CA GLN A 386 3.43 15.89 17.41
C GLN A 386 2.06 15.99 18.09
N GLY A 387 1.56 17.21 18.33
CA GLY A 387 0.27 17.42 18.97
C GLY A 387 -0.14 18.88 19.03
N PHE A 388 -1.28 19.12 19.64
CA PHE A 388 -1.95 20.42 19.66
C PHE A 388 -2.24 20.91 21.09
N ALA A 389 -2.65 22.17 21.18
CA ALA A 389 -2.93 22.81 22.46
C ALA A 389 -4.18 22.27 23.16
N GLY A 390 -4.16 22.30 24.48
CA GLY A 390 -5.34 22.15 25.32
C GLY A 390 -6.23 23.39 25.29
N SER A 391 -7.52 23.23 25.65
CA SER A 391 -8.44 24.36 25.76
C SER A 391 -8.34 25.05 27.10
N PRO A 392 -8.65 26.38 27.16
CA PRO A 392 -8.68 27.11 28.42
C PRO A 392 -9.87 26.70 29.28
N GLY A 393 -9.76 26.94 30.58
CA GLY A 393 -10.90 26.89 31.50
C GLY A 393 -11.90 28.01 31.24
N VAL A 394 -13.16 27.84 31.65
CA VAL A 394 -14.22 28.83 31.51
C VAL A 394 -14.70 29.24 32.90
N PRO A 395 -14.46 30.50 33.33
CA PRO A 395 -14.85 31.00 34.65
C PRO A 395 -16.37 31.21 34.75
N ALA A 396 -16.88 31.15 35.98
CA ALA A 396 -18.29 31.29 36.27
C ALA A 396 -18.87 32.66 35.88
N SER A 397 -18.06 33.71 35.99
CA SER A 397 -18.46 35.09 35.74
C SER A 397 -18.46 35.52 34.26
N SER A 398 -17.95 34.68 33.36
CA SER A 398 -17.85 35.01 31.93
C SER A 398 -19.17 34.93 31.16
N VAL A 399 -20.26 34.55 31.81
CA VAL A 399 -21.59 34.41 31.18
C VAL A 399 -22.64 35.10 32.03
N SER A 400 -23.31 36.08 31.44
CA SER A 400 -24.49 36.71 32.03
C SER A 400 -25.64 35.70 32.07
N SER A 401 -25.89 35.10 33.23
CA SER A 401 -27.06 34.23 33.44
C SER A 401 -28.29 35.09 33.72
N PRO A 402 -29.41 34.84 33.05
CA PRO A 402 -30.68 35.48 33.41
C PRO A 402 -31.29 34.92 34.72
N ILE A 403 -30.68 33.87 35.28
CA ILE A 403 -31.17 33.22 36.52
C ILE A 403 -30.21 33.57 37.66
N SER A 404 -30.63 34.49 38.52
CA SER A 404 -29.85 35.08 39.60
C SER A 404 -29.54 34.15 40.79
N SER A 405 -29.88 32.88 40.73
CA SER A 405 -29.75 31.93 41.84
C SER A 405 -28.77 30.76 41.62
N ALA A 406 -28.09 30.70 40.47
CA ALA A 406 -27.10 29.64 40.25
C ALA A 406 -25.76 30.03 40.91
N PRO A 407 -25.21 29.23 41.85
CA PRO A 407 -23.90 29.49 42.43
C PRO A 407 -22.83 29.50 41.34
N ASN A 408 -21.77 30.26 41.55
CA ASN A 408 -20.61 30.35 40.67
C ASN A 408 -20.14 28.98 40.23
N ARG A 409 -20.30 28.65 38.93
CA ARG A 409 -19.97 27.33 38.37
C ARG A 409 -18.93 27.49 37.29
N ALA A 410 -17.75 26.89 37.50
CA ALA A 410 -16.63 26.93 36.58
C ALA A 410 -16.47 25.59 35.90
N SER A 411 -15.98 25.58 34.65
CA SER A 411 -15.58 24.38 33.95
C SER A 411 -14.13 24.45 33.49
N ALA A 412 -13.46 23.32 33.52
CA ALA A 412 -12.08 23.21 33.05
C ALA A 412 -11.99 22.83 31.59
N GLY A 413 -10.86 23.18 30.96
CA GLY A 413 -10.53 22.84 29.60
C GLY A 413 -10.18 21.35 29.43
N GLY A 414 -10.40 20.80 28.25
CA GLY A 414 -9.87 19.52 27.87
C GLY A 414 -8.42 19.61 27.37
N GLY A 415 -7.67 18.53 27.48
CA GLY A 415 -6.32 18.44 26.91
C GLY A 415 -6.33 18.33 25.39
N GLY A 416 -5.28 18.79 24.74
CA GLY A 416 -5.09 18.65 23.30
C GLY A 416 -4.89 17.20 22.86
N GLY A 417 -5.20 16.88 21.62
CA GLY A 417 -4.91 15.61 20.98
C GLY A 417 -3.84 15.76 19.89
N SER A 418 -3.35 14.65 19.36
CA SER A 418 -2.39 14.67 18.26
C SER A 418 -3.02 15.03 16.91
N GLY A 419 -4.32 14.85 16.75
CA GLY A 419 -5.05 15.14 15.51
C GLY A 419 -5.58 16.57 15.45
N ALA A 420 -5.96 17.13 16.59
CA ALA A 420 -6.39 18.52 16.70
C ALA A 420 -6.34 19.03 18.15
N ALA A 421 -6.41 20.37 18.30
CA ALA A 421 -6.54 21.01 19.59
C ALA A 421 -7.87 20.63 20.26
N ALA A 422 -7.89 20.72 21.58
CA ALA A 422 -9.13 20.61 22.33
C ALA A 422 -10.09 21.77 21.91
N PRO A 423 -11.37 21.48 21.66
CA PRO A 423 -12.32 22.46 21.22
C PRO A 423 -12.46 23.62 22.25
N THR A 424 -12.33 24.84 21.75
CA THR A 424 -12.45 26.05 22.60
C THR A 424 -13.85 26.69 22.59
N THR A 425 -14.70 26.24 21.65
CA THR A 425 -15.95 26.90 21.26
C THR A 425 -17.23 26.17 21.69
N ILE A 426 -17.12 25.07 22.41
CA ILE A 426 -18.31 24.39 22.92
C ILE A 426 -18.86 25.27 24.02
N PRO A 427 -20.14 25.71 23.94
CA PRO A 427 -20.79 26.35 25.08
C PRO A 427 -20.78 25.30 26.21
N ASN A 428 -19.89 25.47 27.17
CA ASN A 428 -19.85 24.62 28.36
C ASN A 428 -21.14 24.80 29.22
N ARG A 429 -22.14 25.47 28.67
CA ARG A 429 -23.40 25.79 29.32
C ARG A 429 -24.57 25.48 28.41
N PHE A 430 -25.50 24.71 28.94
CA PHE A 430 -26.75 24.37 28.28
C PHE A 430 -27.90 24.83 29.16
N TYR A 431 -28.94 25.40 28.55
CA TYR A 431 -30.15 25.84 29.25
C TYR A 431 -31.26 24.81 29.06
N GLY A 432 -31.75 24.25 30.14
CA GLY A 432 -32.88 23.33 30.12
C GLY A 432 -34.04 23.88 30.96
N PRO A 433 -35.22 23.23 30.96
CA PRO A 433 -36.41 23.68 31.71
C PRO A 433 -36.19 23.79 33.22
N THR A 434 -35.19 23.11 33.75
CA THR A 434 -34.89 23.09 35.20
C THR A 434 -33.66 23.89 35.60
N GLY A 435 -33.01 24.59 34.65
CA GLY A 435 -31.84 25.42 34.92
C GLY A 435 -30.72 25.34 33.93
N GLU A 436 -29.61 25.94 34.27
CA GLU A 436 -28.36 25.94 33.50
C GLU A 436 -27.47 24.75 33.91
N PHE A 437 -26.88 24.13 32.94
CA PHE A 437 -25.92 22.99 33.10
C PHE A 437 -24.56 23.41 32.59
N VAL A 438 -23.49 23.04 33.30
CA VAL A 438 -22.11 23.34 32.95
C VAL A 438 -21.33 22.03 32.73
N VAL A 439 -20.78 21.91 31.55
CA VAL A 439 -20.05 20.72 31.11
C VAL A 439 -18.54 21.03 31.02
N GLY A 440 -17.70 20.08 31.36
CA GLY A 440 -16.26 20.19 31.17
C GLY A 440 -15.87 20.25 29.70
N GLY A 441 -14.72 20.81 29.38
CA GLY A 441 -14.18 20.92 28.04
C GLY A 441 -13.88 19.51 27.44
N LEU A 442 -14.11 19.35 26.16
CA LEU A 442 -13.81 18.09 25.45
C LEU A 442 -12.31 17.94 25.25
N GLY A 443 -11.83 16.73 25.29
CA GLY A 443 -10.48 16.39 24.84
C GLY A 443 -10.33 16.47 23.32
N GLY A 444 -9.18 16.93 22.86
CA GLY A 444 -8.82 16.98 21.45
C GLY A 444 -8.72 15.57 20.84
N PRO A 445 -9.16 15.36 19.60
CA PRO A 445 -9.09 14.05 18.95
C PRO A 445 -7.64 13.64 18.66
N GLY A 446 -7.38 12.34 18.65
CA GLY A 446 -6.11 11.77 18.19
C GLY A 446 -6.01 11.70 16.68
N SER A 447 -4.83 11.43 16.19
CA SER A 447 -4.54 11.24 14.77
C SER A 447 -4.92 9.84 14.30
N PRO A 448 -5.54 9.69 13.11
CA PRO A 448 -5.82 8.41 12.51
C PRO A 448 -4.55 7.82 11.85
N ILE A 449 -4.16 6.61 12.24
CA ILE A 449 -3.05 5.85 11.64
C ILE A 449 -3.61 4.52 11.12
N THR A 450 -4.07 4.53 9.88
CA THR A 450 -4.82 3.42 9.28
C THR A 450 -4.03 2.11 9.20
N ALA A 451 -2.69 2.19 9.12
CA ALA A 451 -1.80 1.04 9.19
C ALA A 451 -1.99 0.21 10.48
N PHE A 452 -2.36 0.88 11.59
CA PHE A 452 -2.48 0.30 12.92
C PHE A 452 -3.89 0.42 13.50
N LYS A 453 -4.92 0.26 12.66
CA LYS A 453 -6.33 0.26 13.07
C LYS A 453 -6.68 -0.99 13.91
N SER A 454 -7.74 -0.93 14.69
CA SER A 454 -8.15 -2.00 15.61
C SER A 454 -8.34 -3.36 14.92
N ALA A 455 -8.84 -3.39 13.67
CA ALA A 455 -9.01 -4.62 12.90
C ALA A 455 -7.68 -5.34 12.61
N ASN A 456 -6.58 -4.58 12.44
CA ASN A 456 -5.24 -5.14 12.21
C ASN A 456 -4.58 -5.61 13.52
N LEU A 457 -5.09 -5.18 14.67
CA LEU A 457 -4.54 -5.47 16.00
C LEU A 457 -5.38 -6.50 16.78
N SER A 458 -6.65 -6.67 16.42
CA SER A 458 -7.56 -7.61 17.08
C SER A 458 -7.16 -9.05 16.81
N GLY A 459 -7.06 -9.86 17.84
CA GLY A 459 -6.70 -11.28 17.77
C GLY A 459 -5.22 -11.59 17.97
N TYR A 460 -4.33 -10.60 17.87
CA TYR A 460 -2.88 -10.78 18.04
C TYR A 460 -2.28 -9.96 19.19
N ALA A 461 -3.10 -9.24 19.93
CA ALA A 461 -2.61 -8.30 20.93
C ALA A 461 -3.08 -8.64 22.34
N PRO A 462 -2.52 -9.67 23.01
CA PRO A 462 -2.66 -9.77 24.46
C PRO A 462 -2.01 -8.57 25.18
N THR A 463 -1.10 -7.87 24.50
CA THR A 463 -0.35 -6.71 25.01
C THR A 463 -1.14 -5.38 24.93
N ILE A 464 -2.11 -5.25 24.00
CA ILE A 464 -2.99 -4.06 23.95
C ILE A 464 -4.34 -4.44 24.57
N PRO A 465 -4.74 -3.83 25.71
CA PRO A 465 -6.00 -4.15 26.36
C PRO A 465 -7.20 -3.96 25.42
N SER A 466 -8.20 -4.81 25.49
CA SER A 466 -9.40 -4.76 24.64
C SER A 466 -10.14 -3.40 24.68
N GLY A 467 -10.14 -2.75 25.85
CA GLY A 467 -10.66 -1.40 26.02
C GLY A 467 -9.90 -0.35 25.21
N SER A 468 -8.59 -0.52 25.02
CA SER A 468 -7.77 0.35 24.16
C SER A 468 -8.04 0.09 22.69
N LEU A 469 -8.23 -1.14 22.25
CA LEU A 469 -8.62 -1.47 20.89
C LEU A 469 -9.93 -0.81 20.47
N THR A 470 -10.90 -0.75 21.38
CA THR A 470 -12.18 -0.03 21.17
C THR A 470 -11.95 1.46 20.97
N LYS A 471 -11.03 2.06 21.71
CA LYS A 471 -10.70 3.50 21.61
C LYS A 471 -9.87 3.85 20.37
N ILE A 472 -9.01 2.93 19.92
CA ILE A 472 -8.28 3.05 18.64
C ILE A 472 -9.28 3.04 17.47
N GLY A 473 -10.28 2.18 17.51
CA GLY A 473 -11.38 2.12 16.55
C GLY A 473 -10.98 1.68 15.14
N PRO A 474 -11.93 1.69 14.21
CA PRO A 474 -11.72 1.20 12.84
C PRO A 474 -10.81 2.11 11.98
N THR A 475 -10.59 3.34 12.41
CA THR A 475 -9.73 4.32 11.71
C THR A 475 -8.33 4.40 12.30
N GLY A 476 -8.07 3.74 13.45
CA GLY A 476 -6.75 3.70 14.07
C GLY A 476 -6.36 5.00 14.77
N HIS A 477 -7.24 5.62 15.57
CA HIS A 477 -6.92 6.85 16.30
C HIS A 477 -6.01 6.59 17.50
N TYR A 478 -4.99 7.43 17.67
CA TYR A 478 -4.05 7.41 18.80
C TYR A 478 -3.85 8.82 19.36
N ALA A 479 -3.46 8.90 20.62
CA ALA A 479 -3.12 10.12 21.30
C ALA A 479 -4.30 11.14 21.34
N GLY A 480 -5.43 10.73 21.88
CA GLY A 480 -6.56 11.60 22.20
C GLY A 480 -6.40 12.29 23.55
N GLY A 481 -6.75 13.58 23.64
CA GLY A 481 -6.66 14.36 24.88
C GLY A 481 -7.72 13.98 25.91
N GLY A 482 -7.45 14.20 27.19
CA GLY A 482 -8.40 13.98 28.29
C GLY A 482 -9.47 15.09 28.36
N GLY A 483 -10.68 14.75 28.79
CA GLY A 483 -11.75 15.69 29.04
C GLY A 483 -11.51 16.50 30.31
N GLY A 484 -11.88 17.78 30.32
CA GLY A 484 -11.88 18.63 31.50
C GLY A 484 -13.05 18.31 32.44
N ALA A 485 -12.92 18.64 33.71
CA ALA A 485 -13.99 18.51 34.67
C ALA A 485 -15.05 19.59 34.53
N GLY A 486 -16.27 19.28 34.92
CA GLY A 486 -17.37 20.20 35.06
C GLY A 486 -18.14 19.95 36.36
N PRO A 487 -18.86 20.94 36.89
CA PRO A 487 -19.59 20.81 38.13
C PRO A 487 -20.78 19.83 38.03
N GLU A 488 -21.38 19.68 36.89
CA GLU A 488 -22.43 18.70 36.63
C GLU A 488 -21.90 17.49 35.82
N TRP A 489 -21.23 17.76 34.70
CA TRP A 489 -20.70 16.70 33.81
C TRP A 489 -19.29 17.00 33.36
N GLY A 490 -18.45 15.98 33.35
CA GLY A 490 -17.14 16.08 32.74
C GLY A 490 -17.23 16.03 31.22
N GLY A 491 -16.25 16.62 30.57
CA GLY A 491 -16.05 16.52 29.12
C GLY A 491 -15.65 15.10 28.70
N THR A 492 -16.04 14.68 27.50
CA THR A 492 -15.57 13.43 26.92
C THR A 492 -14.11 13.53 26.54
N GLY A 493 -13.38 12.43 26.71
CA GLY A 493 -12.03 12.32 26.16
C GLY A 493 -12.05 12.21 24.64
N GLY A 494 -10.97 12.66 23.99
CA GLY A 494 -10.77 12.59 22.55
C GLY A 494 -10.66 11.15 22.05
N ALA A 495 -11.07 10.91 20.81
CA ALA A 495 -10.84 9.62 20.13
C ALA A 495 -9.35 9.27 20.16
N GLY A 496 -9.01 7.98 20.29
CA GLY A 496 -7.63 7.55 20.46
C GLY A 496 -7.16 7.47 21.90
N GLY A 497 -8.08 7.21 22.82
CA GLY A 497 -7.75 6.79 24.18
C GLY A 497 -7.86 7.85 25.27
N GLY A 498 -8.38 9.06 24.99
CA GLY A 498 -8.58 10.08 26.00
C GLY A 498 -9.52 9.64 27.13
N GLY A 499 -9.16 9.93 28.38
CA GLY A 499 -9.99 9.73 29.56
C GLY A 499 -11.11 10.77 29.69
N THR A 500 -12.23 10.43 30.31
CA THR A 500 -13.35 11.34 30.52
C THR A 500 -13.13 12.22 31.74
N GLY A 501 -13.56 13.48 31.67
CA GLY A 501 -13.56 14.37 32.81
C GLY A 501 -14.56 13.93 33.87
N GLY A 502 -14.31 14.30 35.14
CA GLY A 502 -15.15 14.02 36.29
C GLY A 502 -16.31 15.01 36.41
N GLY A 503 -17.46 14.50 36.84
CA GLY A 503 -18.65 15.23 37.24
C GLY A 503 -19.49 14.34 38.15
N PRO A 504 -20.36 14.91 39.03
CA PRO A 504 -21.10 14.14 40.03
C PRO A 504 -22.24 13.28 39.49
N ALA A 505 -22.70 13.44 38.27
CA ALA A 505 -23.88 12.75 37.76
C ALA A 505 -23.71 12.28 36.29
N ASN A 506 -24.41 11.19 35.95
CA ASN A 506 -24.70 10.84 34.58
C ASN A 506 -25.68 11.82 33.96
N MET A 507 -25.49 12.23 32.72
CA MET A 507 -26.40 13.08 31.99
C MET A 507 -27.78 12.41 31.91
N PRO A 508 -28.86 13.03 32.50
CA PRO A 508 -30.19 12.47 32.36
C PRO A 508 -30.57 12.35 30.86
N THR A 509 -31.24 11.29 30.51
CA THR A 509 -31.68 10.99 29.13
C THR A 509 -32.51 12.09 28.48
N TYR A 510 -33.19 12.89 29.29
CA TYR A 510 -33.99 14.05 28.88
C TYR A 510 -33.17 15.13 28.16
N TYR A 511 -31.87 15.29 28.47
CA TYR A 511 -31.01 16.33 27.90
C TYR A 511 -30.19 15.86 26.69
N GLN A 512 -30.19 14.55 26.41
CA GLN A 512 -29.46 13.99 25.28
C GLN A 512 -29.79 14.65 23.93
N PRO A 513 -31.03 15.03 23.61
CA PRO A 513 -31.37 15.70 22.35
C PRO A 513 -30.86 17.13 22.23
N LEU A 514 -30.52 17.78 23.37
CA LEU A 514 -30.08 19.19 23.41
C LEU A 514 -28.56 19.35 23.33
N VAL A 515 -27.84 18.24 23.34
CA VAL A 515 -26.37 18.19 23.37
C VAL A 515 -25.88 17.58 22.05
N PRO A 516 -24.79 18.10 21.42
CA PRO A 516 -24.23 17.50 20.22
C PRO A 516 -24.01 16.00 20.41
N ALA A 517 -24.24 15.21 19.35
CA ALA A 517 -24.10 13.75 19.38
C ALA A 517 -22.70 13.28 19.87
N SER A 518 -21.69 14.11 19.73
CA SER A 518 -20.36 13.90 20.29
C SER A 518 -20.31 13.91 21.83
N LEU A 519 -21.32 14.53 22.48
CA LEU A 519 -21.46 14.57 23.92
C LEU A 519 -22.53 13.61 24.45
N THR A 520 -23.43 13.13 23.58
CA THR A 520 -24.54 12.23 23.96
C THR A 520 -24.12 10.77 24.04
N ALA A 521 -22.97 10.39 23.49
CA ALA A 521 -22.35 9.11 23.78
C ALA A 521 -22.05 9.10 25.28
N ASN A 522 -23.09 8.73 26.06
CA ASN A 522 -23.06 8.54 27.47
C ASN A 522 -21.69 8.03 27.90
N PRO A 523 -20.86 8.78 28.65
CA PRO A 523 -19.83 8.14 29.39
C PRO A 523 -20.51 7.48 30.60
N PRO A 524 -20.86 6.20 30.55
CA PRO A 524 -21.10 5.50 31.77
C PRO A 524 -19.79 5.62 32.53
N SER A 525 -19.75 5.98 33.80
CA SER A 525 -18.61 5.66 34.67
C SER A 525 -17.30 5.38 33.87
N GLY A 526 -17.07 6.15 32.77
CA GLY A 526 -15.95 5.96 31.84
C GLY A 526 -14.67 6.21 32.62
N SER A 527 -13.71 5.36 32.48
CA SER A 527 -12.41 5.50 33.11
C SER A 527 -11.90 6.93 32.86
N ARG A 528 -11.64 7.67 33.91
CA ARG A 528 -10.92 8.95 33.81
C ARG A 528 -9.51 8.75 33.26
N ASN A 529 -9.01 7.53 33.34
CA ASN A 529 -7.69 7.20 32.84
C ASN A 529 -7.67 7.21 31.31
N GLY A 530 -6.64 7.74 30.77
CA GLY A 530 -6.24 7.52 29.38
C GLY A 530 -5.98 6.03 29.15
N SER A 531 -6.29 5.56 27.95
CA SER A 531 -6.11 4.15 27.59
C SER A 531 -4.64 3.80 27.43
N ALA A 532 -4.20 2.72 28.04
CA ALA A 532 -2.83 2.20 27.91
C ALA A 532 -2.53 1.80 26.44
N GLY A 533 -1.30 2.04 25.99
CA GLY A 533 -0.86 1.74 24.62
C GLY A 533 -1.47 2.67 23.55
N THR A 534 -1.99 3.84 23.96
CA THR A 534 -2.55 4.82 23.03
C THR A 534 -1.96 6.21 23.19
N GLY A 535 -1.28 6.51 24.31
CA GLY A 535 -0.82 7.84 24.67
C GLY A 535 -1.95 8.80 25.06
N GLY A 536 -3.15 8.30 25.40
CA GLY A 536 -4.31 9.15 25.72
C GLY A 536 -4.12 9.95 27.01
N GLY A 537 -4.56 11.22 27.05
CA GLY A 537 -4.55 12.06 28.24
C GLY A 537 -5.57 11.62 29.28
N GLY A 538 -5.30 11.82 30.57
CA GLY A 538 -6.22 11.54 31.69
C GLY A 538 -7.28 12.64 31.85
N GLY A 539 -8.48 12.28 32.29
CA GLY A 539 -9.57 13.23 32.57
C GLY A 539 -9.37 14.02 33.89
N GLY A 540 -9.73 15.28 33.93
CA GLY A 540 -9.72 16.12 35.13
C GLY A 540 -10.83 15.74 36.14
N SER A 541 -10.75 16.19 37.39
CA SER A 541 -11.76 15.97 38.40
C SER A 541 -12.41 17.25 38.91
N SER A 542 -13.66 17.19 39.35
CA SER A 542 -14.48 18.34 39.84
C SER A 542 -14.76 18.30 41.32
N SER A 543 -14.32 17.36 42.07
CA SER A 543 -14.56 17.21 43.51
C SER A 543 -13.49 16.32 44.09
N SER A 544 -13.57 15.99 45.37
CA SER A 544 -12.59 15.20 46.15
C SER A 544 -12.08 13.90 45.55
N SER A 545 -12.37 13.63 44.30
CA SER A 545 -11.87 12.48 43.55
C SER A 545 -10.60 12.82 42.78
N LEU A 546 -9.73 11.85 42.62
CA LEU A 546 -8.52 12.00 41.82
C LEU A 546 -8.85 12.21 40.33
N GLY A 547 -8.05 13.01 39.67
CA GLY A 547 -7.96 13.00 38.18
C GLY A 547 -7.60 11.66 37.64
N GLY A 548 -7.66 11.48 36.34
CA GLY A 548 -7.25 10.22 35.66
C GLY A 548 -5.76 10.19 35.35
N ASN A 549 -5.17 9.01 35.36
CA ASN A 549 -3.84 8.81 34.82
C ASN A 549 -3.85 9.02 33.29
N GLY A 550 -2.77 9.48 32.73
CA GLY A 550 -2.51 9.37 31.30
C GLY A 550 -2.30 7.90 30.89
N GLY A 551 -2.60 7.56 29.67
CA GLY A 551 -2.28 6.25 29.08
C GLY A 551 -0.80 6.16 28.71
N SER A 552 -0.23 4.97 28.81
CA SER A 552 1.13 4.71 28.30
C SER A 552 1.23 4.91 26.80
N GLY A 553 2.41 5.23 26.32
CA GLY A 553 2.75 5.25 24.90
C GLY A 553 2.80 3.85 24.28
N VAL A 554 3.15 3.83 23.01
CA VAL A 554 3.31 2.61 22.20
C VAL A 554 4.23 2.91 21.02
N MET A 555 4.98 1.91 20.59
CA MET A 555 5.66 1.92 19.29
C MET A 555 5.17 0.74 18.46
N MET A 556 4.89 0.98 17.19
CA MET A 556 4.51 -0.05 16.24
C MET A 556 5.27 0.11 14.94
N ILE A 557 5.73 -1.01 14.38
CA ILE A 557 6.31 -1.10 13.04
C ILE A 557 5.52 -2.11 12.24
N ARG A 558 5.34 -1.82 10.96
CA ARG A 558 4.75 -2.71 9.97
C ARG A 558 5.58 -2.69 8.68
N TYR A 559 5.80 -3.83 8.08
CA TYR A 559 6.45 -3.97 6.77
C TYR A 559 5.98 -5.24 6.05
N ALA A 560 6.12 -5.25 4.70
CA ALA A 560 5.80 -6.41 3.89
C ALA A 560 6.70 -7.61 4.28
N ALA A 561 6.09 -8.76 4.45
CA ALA A 561 6.78 -9.99 4.88
C ALA A 561 6.28 -11.20 4.08
N PRO A 562 7.07 -12.28 3.98
CA PRO A 562 6.62 -13.52 3.37
C PRO A 562 5.44 -14.15 4.14
N SER A 563 4.76 -15.09 3.48
CA SER A 563 3.76 -15.93 4.15
C SER A 563 4.37 -16.59 5.39
N PRO A 564 3.66 -16.62 6.51
CA PRO A 564 4.11 -17.44 7.64
C PRO A 564 4.20 -18.90 7.19
N SER A 565 5.38 -19.50 7.45
CA SER A 565 5.64 -20.93 7.19
C SER A 565 4.86 -21.82 8.13
#